data_41e704924675652dd41030e5aa48702d
#
_entry.id   41e704924675652dd41030e5aa48702d
#
_cell.length_a   1.000
_cell.length_b   1.000
_cell.length_c   1.000
_cell.angle_alpha   90.00
_cell.angle_beta   90.00
_cell.angle_gamma   90.00
#
_symmetry.space_group_name_H-M   'P 1'
#
loop_
_entity.id
_entity.type
_entity.pdbx_description
1 polymer ?
#
loop_
_entity_poly.entity_id
_entity_poly.type
_entity_poly.pdbx_seq_one_letter_code
_entity_poly.pdbx_strand_id
1 'polypeptide(L)'
;MALYGISSPSGREGKMAKFIIEELKRMEIPFRQDRYGNIYAVKGNRESYPCVVAHMDEVHRRKTGSYAAHLVADSMIVGYDHKRKRMTGIGADDKNGIWICLKCLEDCKTVKCAFFVQEEVGMHRQQPCRYVLLFRLPFRDSV
;
A
#
# COMPACT_ATOMS: atom_id res chain seq x y z
N MET A 1 -6.78 -6.52 10.18
CA MET A 1 -6.48 -7.96 9.94
C MET A 1 -6.55 -8.35 8.46
N ALA A 2 -7.56 -7.90 7.68
CA ALA A 2 -7.69 -8.24 6.24
C ALA A 2 -6.41 -7.94 5.43
N LEU A 3 -5.81 -6.78 5.64
CA LEU A 3 -4.60 -6.33 4.93
C LEU A 3 -3.43 -7.34 5.02
N TYR A 4 -3.20 -7.94 6.21
CA TYR A 4 -2.13 -8.92 6.38
C TYR A 4 -2.40 -10.26 5.70
N GLY A 5 -3.66 -10.56 5.36
CA GLY A 5 -4.03 -11.75 4.59
C GLY A 5 -3.74 -11.66 3.09
N ILE A 6 -3.45 -10.46 2.58
CA ILE A 6 -3.18 -10.23 1.15
C ILE A 6 -1.71 -10.54 0.86
N SER A 7 -1.44 -11.54 0.02
CA SER A 7 -0.09 -11.80 -0.47
C SER A 7 0.21 -10.92 -1.69
N SER A 8 1.33 -10.20 -1.63
CA SER A 8 1.74 -9.22 -2.64
C SER A 8 3.25 -9.25 -2.90
N PRO A 9 3.83 -10.38 -3.32
CA PRO A 9 5.26 -10.43 -3.62
C PRO A 9 5.60 -9.49 -4.76
N SER A 10 6.84 -8.95 -4.77
CA SER A 10 7.33 -8.03 -5.80
C SER A 10 7.03 -8.52 -7.21
N GLY A 11 6.43 -7.66 -8.03
CA GLY A 11 5.94 -7.95 -9.39
C GLY A 11 4.58 -8.67 -9.43
N ARG A 12 3.90 -8.87 -8.30
CA ARG A 12 2.57 -9.48 -8.19
C ARG A 12 1.65 -8.74 -7.21
N GLU A 13 1.77 -7.44 -7.15
CA GLU A 13 1.07 -6.55 -6.21
C GLU A 13 -0.42 -6.33 -6.56
N GLY A 14 -0.91 -6.88 -7.67
CA GLY A 14 -2.25 -6.61 -8.19
C GLY A 14 -3.40 -6.81 -7.20
N LYS A 15 -3.29 -7.78 -6.26
CA LYS A 15 -4.30 -7.98 -5.21
C LYS A 15 -4.26 -6.87 -4.16
N MET A 16 -3.07 -6.39 -3.81
CA MET A 16 -2.89 -5.28 -2.90
C MET A 16 -3.37 -3.97 -3.53
N ALA A 17 -2.99 -3.73 -4.79
CA ALA A 17 -3.46 -2.58 -5.55
C ALA A 17 -5.00 -2.54 -5.63
N LYS A 18 -5.63 -3.68 -5.92
CA LYS A 18 -7.10 -3.79 -5.94
C LYS A 18 -7.71 -3.44 -4.59
N PHE A 19 -7.18 -3.97 -3.50
CA PHE A 19 -7.64 -3.65 -2.14
C PHE A 19 -7.55 -2.15 -1.86
N ILE A 20 -6.40 -1.51 -2.14
CA ILE A 20 -6.21 -0.08 -1.94
C ILE A 20 -7.21 0.73 -2.77
N ILE A 21 -7.41 0.39 -4.05
CA ILE A 21 -8.36 1.06 -4.93
C ILE A 21 -9.80 0.94 -4.40
N GLU A 22 -10.19 -0.22 -3.89
CA GLU A 22 -11.51 -0.44 -3.30
C GLU A 22 -11.71 0.43 -2.04
N GLU A 23 -10.70 0.54 -1.17
CA GLU A 23 -10.74 1.43 -0.02
C GLU A 23 -10.81 2.92 -0.41
N LEU A 24 -10.03 3.35 -1.40
CA LEU A 24 -10.07 4.72 -1.91
C LEU A 24 -11.45 5.06 -2.48
N LYS A 25 -12.06 4.14 -3.23
CA LYS A 25 -13.43 4.31 -3.75
C LYS A 25 -14.46 4.38 -2.63
N ARG A 26 -14.35 3.52 -1.61
CA ARG A 26 -15.24 3.53 -0.44
C ARG A 26 -15.19 4.87 0.32
N MET A 27 -14.01 5.47 0.39
CA MET A 27 -13.79 6.78 1.03
C MET A 27 -14.07 7.96 0.10
N GLU A 28 -14.44 7.72 -1.16
CA GLU A 28 -14.64 8.76 -2.20
C GLU A 28 -13.39 9.64 -2.41
N ILE A 29 -12.19 9.05 -2.24
CA ILE A 29 -10.92 9.76 -2.42
C ILE A 29 -10.49 9.68 -3.89
N PRO A 30 -10.24 10.82 -4.56
CA PRO A 30 -9.69 10.85 -5.90
C PRO A 30 -8.32 10.18 -5.94
N PHE A 31 -8.10 9.33 -6.95
CA PHE A 31 -6.83 8.65 -7.15
C PHE A 31 -6.53 8.45 -8.62
N ARG A 32 -5.28 8.14 -8.89
CA ARG A 32 -4.81 7.75 -10.20
C ARG A 32 -3.83 6.59 -10.04
N GLN A 33 -3.85 5.66 -11.01
CA GLN A 33 -2.84 4.61 -11.13
C GLN A 33 -1.98 4.90 -12.37
N ASP A 34 -0.65 4.82 -12.22
CA ASP A 34 0.25 4.99 -13.36
C ASP A 34 0.44 3.67 -14.14
N ARG A 35 1.14 3.76 -15.29
CA ARG A 35 1.43 2.60 -16.15
C ARG A 35 2.27 1.51 -15.49
N TYR A 36 2.92 1.80 -14.38
CA TYR A 36 3.74 0.87 -13.62
C TYR A 36 2.97 0.17 -12.51
N GLY A 37 1.77 0.66 -12.21
CA GLY A 37 0.91 0.15 -11.15
C GLY A 37 0.97 0.93 -9.84
N ASN A 38 1.76 1.99 -9.75
CA ASN A 38 1.77 2.86 -8.56
C ASN A 38 0.44 3.61 -8.44
N ILE A 39 -0.02 3.82 -7.20
CA ILE A 39 -1.27 4.51 -6.92
C ILE A 39 -0.95 5.81 -6.19
N TYR A 40 -1.61 6.88 -6.61
CA TYR A 40 -1.49 8.20 -6.02
C TYR A 40 -2.87 8.70 -5.64
N ALA A 41 -3.06 9.08 -4.39
CA ALA A 41 -4.32 9.59 -3.86
C ALA A 41 -4.12 10.98 -3.26
N VAL A 42 -5.09 11.87 -3.43
CA VAL A 42 -5.03 13.24 -2.91
C VAL A 42 -6.37 13.57 -2.26
N LYS A 43 -6.32 14.05 -1.02
CA LYS A 43 -7.49 14.58 -0.31
C LYS A 43 -7.30 16.06 -0.01
N GLY A 44 -8.36 16.83 -0.24
CA GLY A 44 -8.38 18.28 0.00
C GLY A 44 -7.81 19.09 -1.17
N ASN A 45 -7.84 20.43 -1.01
CA ASN A 45 -7.37 21.38 -2.03
C ASN A 45 -6.50 22.45 -1.35
N ARG A 46 -5.19 22.32 -1.45
CA ARG A 46 -4.20 23.28 -0.94
C ARG A 46 -3.01 23.38 -1.89
N GLU A 47 -2.22 24.44 -1.76
CA GLU A 47 -0.98 24.61 -2.51
C GLU A 47 0.12 23.63 -2.05
N SER A 48 0.14 23.31 -0.76
CA SER A 48 1.09 22.37 -0.16
C SER A 48 0.37 21.28 0.62
N TYR A 49 0.85 20.05 0.50
CA TYR A 49 0.31 18.86 1.13
C TYR A 49 1.41 18.07 1.84
N PRO A 50 1.18 17.57 3.07
CA PRO A 50 1.98 16.47 3.56
C PRO A 50 1.81 15.25 2.67
N CYS A 51 2.90 14.54 2.42
CA CYS A 51 2.89 13.33 1.60
C CYS A 51 3.33 12.13 2.44
N VAL A 52 2.48 11.12 2.51
CA VAL A 52 2.77 9.84 3.15
C VAL A 52 2.98 8.80 2.05
N VAL A 53 4.00 7.98 2.21
CA VAL A 53 4.40 7.01 1.19
C VAL A 53 4.45 5.62 1.80
N ALA A 54 4.00 4.63 1.04
CA ALA A 54 4.11 3.22 1.36
C ALA A 54 4.42 2.41 0.10
N HIS A 55 4.93 1.18 0.26
CA HIS A 55 5.03 0.26 -0.86
C HIS A 55 4.08 -0.93 -0.71
N MET A 56 3.71 -1.52 -1.85
CA MET A 56 2.68 -2.54 -1.92
C MET A 56 3.24 -3.96 -1.93
N ASP A 57 4.52 -4.10 -2.21
CA ASP A 57 5.18 -5.40 -2.29
C ASP A 57 5.73 -5.88 -0.95
N GLU A 58 6.00 -7.16 -0.88
CA GLU A 58 6.61 -7.84 0.26
C GLU A 58 7.62 -8.88 -0.24
N VAL A 59 8.69 -9.11 0.52
CA VAL A 59 9.73 -10.12 0.21
C VAL A 59 9.22 -11.55 0.27
N HIS A 60 8.13 -11.81 0.95
CA HIS A 60 7.64 -13.15 1.21
C HIS A 60 6.79 -13.71 0.05
N ARG A 61 7.26 -14.79 -0.57
CA ARG A 61 6.46 -15.57 -1.53
C ARG A 61 5.60 -16.59 -0.80
N ARG A 62 4.40 -16.19 -0.39
CA ARG A 62 3.44 -17.05 0.32
C ARG A 62 2.42 -17.65 -0.63
N LYS A 63 2.09 -18.93 -0.43
CA LYS A 63 0.95 -19.52 -1.13
C LYS A 63 -0.34 -19.14 -0.43
N THR A 64 -1.28 -18.62 -1.19
CA THR A 64 -2.62 -18.27 -0.70
C THR A 64 -3.26 -19.48 0.02
N GLY A 65 -3.84 -19.24 1.20
CA GLY A 65 -4.57 -20.25 1.96
C GLY A 65 -3.76 -21.13 2.90
N SER A 66 -2.42 -20.96 3.00
CA SER A 66 -1.61 -21.70 4.00
C SER A 66 -1.20 -20.87 5.21
N TYR A 67 -1.55 -19.60 5.20
CA TYR A 67 -1.04 -18.61 6.15
C TYR A 67 -2.18 -17.78 6.73
N ALA A 68 -2.09 -17.47 8.00
CA ALA A 68 -2.98 -16.54 8.68
C ALA A 68 -2.17 -15.59 9.58
N ALA A 69 -2.69 -14.38 9.75
CA ALA A 69 -2.22 -13.46 10.77
C ALA A 69 -3.03 -13.65 12.05
N HIS A 70 -2.36 -13.78 13.17
CA HIS A 70 -2.97 -13.98 14.48
C HIS A 70 -2.59 -12.86 15.43
N LEU A 71 -3.56 -12.36 16.20
CA LEU A 71 -3.30 -11.49 17.34
C LEU A 71 -2.90 -12.34 18.55
N VAL A 72 -1.77 -12.05 19.13
CA VAL A 72 -1.22 -12.74 20.30
C VAL A 72 -1.07 -11.74 21.45
N ALA A 73 -1.49 -12.12 22.65
CA ALA A 73 -1.42 -11.31 23.86
C ALA A 73 -1.98 -9.88 23.67
N ASP A 74 -3.04 -9.74 22.87
CA ASP A 74 -3.76 -8.49 22.56
C ASP A 74 -2.92 -7.32 22.01
N SER A 75 -1.66 -7.56 21.72
CA SER A 75 -0.71 -6.49 21.31
C SER A 75 0.20 -6.85 20.14
N MET A 76 0.34 -8.11 19.79
CA MET A 76 1.29 -8.57 18.79
C MET A 76 0.58 -9.32 17.65
N ILE A 77 0.85 -8.92 16.40
CA ILE A 77 0.36 -9.66 15.24
C ILE A 77 1.50 -10.53 14.71
N VAL A 78 1.24 -11.82 14.61
CA VAL A 78 2.19 -12.83 14.11
C VAL A 78 1.60 -13.57 12.92
N GLY A 79 2.46 -13.97 11.99
CA GLY A 79 2.09 -14.84 10.88
C GLY A 79 2.36 -16.30 11.23
N TYR A 80 1.43 -17.17 10.84
CA TYR A 80 1.59 -18.61 11.01
C TYR A 80 1.24 -19.36 9.73
N ASP A 81 2.16 -20.20 9.25
CA ASP A 81 1.93 -21.09 8.12
C ASP A 81 1.42 -22.43 8.63
N HIS A 82 0.12 -22.66 8.44
CA HIS A 82 -0.57 -23.87 8.93
C HIS A 82 -0.08 -25.15 8.24
N LYS A 83 0.38 -25.09 6.99
CA LYS A 83 0.93 -26.24 6.27
C LYS A 83 2.30 -26.65 6.79
N ARG A 84 3.14 -25.63 7.03
CA ARG A 84 4.52 -25.85 7.51
C ARG A 84 4.63 -25.87 9.02
N LYS A 85 3.52 -25.58 9.74
CA LYS A 85 3.43 -25.52 11.21
C LYS A 85 4.53 -24.64 11.82
N ARG A 86 4.75 -23.46 11.26
CA ARG A 86 5.80 -22.53 11.72
C ARG A 86 5.39 -21.07 11.60
N MET A 87 6.06 -20.25 12.39
CA MET A 87 5.97 -18.79 12.27
C MET A 87 6.50 -18.33 10.89
N THR A 88 5.90 -17.28 10.36
CA THR A 88 6.29 -16.65 9.09
C THR A 88 6.10 -15.14 9.18
N GLY A 89 6.74 -14.39 8.31
CA GLY A 89 6.51 -12.96 8.21
C GLY A 89 5.08 -12.63 7.80
N ILE A 90 4.56 -11.49 8.23
CA ILE A 90 3.23 -10.97 7.88
C ILE A 90 3.26 -9.93 6.76
N GLY A 91 4.47 -9.54 6.29
CA GLY A 91 4.64 -8.42 5.37
C GLY A 91 4.23 -7.10 6.05
N ALA A 92 4.58 -6.93 7.34
CA ALA A 92 4.33 -5.67 8.07
C ALA A 92 5.07 -4.50 7.41
N ASP A 93 6.21 -4.78 6.85
CA ASP A 93 6.91 -3.99 5.85
C ASP A 93 6.36 -4.34 4.45
N ASP A 94 5.54 -3.49 3.76
CA ASP A 94 5.10 -2.20 4.32
C ASP A 94 3.56 -2.10 4.44
N LYS A 95 2.88 -3.18 4.82
CA LYS A 95 1.43 -3.15 5.06
C LYS A 95 1.03 -2.19 6.18
N ASN A 96 1.94 -1.95 7.13
CA ASN A 96 1.72 -0.94 8.16
C ASN A 96 1.70 0.47 7.56
N GLY A 97 2.63 0.78 6.65
CA GLY A 97 2.63 2.04 5.92
C GLY A 97 1.39 2.21 5.05
N ILE A 98 0.92 1.14 4.38
CA ILE A 98 -0.35 1.17 3.64
C ILE A 98 -1.52 1.52 4.59
N TRP A 99 -1.58 0.88 5.76
CA TRP A 99 -2.61 1.18 6.75
C TRP A 99 -2.55 2.62 7.23
N ILE A 100 -1.34 3.13 7.52
CA ILE A 100 -1.11 4.53 7.92
C ILE A 100 -1.56 5.49 6.81
N CYS A 101 -1.21 5.23 5.55
CA CYS A 101 -1.67 6.04 4.42
C CYS A 101 -3.21 6.09 4.34
N LEU A 102 -3.88 4.94 4.46
CA LEU A 102 -5.35 4.88 4.43
C LEU A 102 -5.97 5.62 5.61
N LYS A 103 -5.39 5.51 6.82
CA LYS A 103 -5.84 6.27 8.00
C LYS A 103 -5.62 7.77 7.83
N CYS A 104 -4.48 8.20 7.30
CA CYS A 104 -4.25 9.61 6.99
C CYS A 104 -5.29 10.14 5.99
N LEU A 105 -5.63 9.36 4.95
CA LEU A 105 -6.68 9.72 3.99
C LEU A 105 -8.07 9.78 4.64
N GLU A 106 -8.34 8.95 5.63
CA GLU A 106 -9.62 8.99 6.37
C GLU A 106 -9.69 10.20 7.31
N ASP A 107 -8.66 10.44 8.11
CA ASP A 107 -8.69 11.34 9.25
C ASP A 107 -8.21 12.77 8.93
N CYS A 108 -7.28 12.96 7.99
CA CYS A 108 -6.75 14.28 7.64
C CYS A 108 -7.66 15.03 6.67
N LYS A 109 -7.71 16.37 6.80
CA LYS A 109 -8.44 17.23 5.85
C LYS A 109 -7.71 17.37 4.52
N THR A 110 -6.37 17.36 4.56
CA THR A 110 -5.51 17.51 3.37
C THR A 110 -4.29 16.60 3.51
N VAL A 111 -4.10 15.70 2.55
CA VAL A 111 -2.94 14.78 2.49
C VAL A 111 -2.80 14.22 1.09
N LYS A 112 -1.56 13.93 0.69
CA LYS A 112 -1.23 13.08 -0.45
C LYS A 112 -0.73 11.73 0.06
N CYS A 113 -1.15 10.65 -0.60
CA CYS A 113 -0.60 9.32 -0.36
C CYS A 113 -0.12 8.71 -1.67
N ALA A 114 1.03 8.03 -1.60
CA ALA A 114 1.56 7.28 -2.73
C ALA A 114 1.84 5.84 -2.30
N PHE A 115 1.43 4.88 -3.15
CA PHE A 115 1.64 3.45 -2.94
C PHE A 115 2.46 2.91 -4.11
N PHE A 116 3.68 2.49 -3.83
CA PHE A 116 4.63 2.05 -4.85
C PHE A 116 4.65 0.54 -5.02
N VAL A 117 5.01 0.09 -6.23
CA VAL A 117 5.30 -1.31 -6.53
C VAL A 117 6.81 -1.54 -6.56
N GLN A 118 7.25 -2.80 -6.33
CA GLN A 118 8.62 -3.27 -6.52
C GLN A 118 9.69 -2.48 -5.74
N GLU A 119 9.36 -2.05 -4.54
CA GLU A 119 10.34 -1.39 -3.66
C GLU A 119 11.44 -2.36 -3.24
N GLU A 120 11.08 -3.56 -2.81
CA GLU A 120 11.93 -4.60 -2.26
C GLU A 120 12.93 -5.21 -3.25
N VAL A 121 12.76 -4.94 -4.54
CA VAL A 121 13.68 -5.36 -5.60
C VAL A 121 14.49 -4.19 -6.15
N GLY A 122 14.59 -3.10 -5.39
CA GLY A 122 15.46 -1.96 -5.67
C GLY A 122 14.97 -1.03 -6.76
N MET A 123 13.69 -1.06 -7.12
CA MET A 123 13.05 -0.12 -8.06
C MET A 123 13.80 0.07 -9.42
N HIS A 124 14.65 -0.87 -9.80
CA HIS A 124 15.66 -0.73 -10.86
C HIS A 124 15.13 -0.36 -12.26
N ARG A 125 13.86 -0.48 -12.52
CA ARG A 125 13.29 -0.25 -13.87
C ARG A 125 12.45 1.02 -14.02
N GLN A 126 12.31 1.87 -12.97
CA GLN A 126 11.25 2.89 -12.97
C GLN A 126 11.67 4.29 -12.50
N GLN A 127 12.94 4.59 -12.46
CA GLN A 127 13.49 5.58 -11.55
C GLN A 127 13.46 7.09 -11.86
N PRO A 128 13.39 7.70 -13.03
CA PRO A 128 13.56 9.14 -13.02
C PRO A 128 12.33 9.97 -12.59
N CYS A 129 11.13 9.38 -12.59
CA CYS A 129 9.89 10.19 -12.44
C CYS A 129 9.20 10.16 -11.07
N ARG A 130 9.55 9.24 -10.18
CA ARG A 130 8.72 8.99 -8.98
C ARG A 130 8.71 10.15 -7.99
N TYR A 131 9.85 10.71 -7.67
CA TYR A 131 9.93 11.81 -6.70
C TYR A 131 9.42 13.13 -7.26
N VAL A 132 9.65 13.41 -8.54
CA VAL A 132 9.19 14.65 -9.18
C VAL A 132 7.67 14.69 -9.31
N LEU A 133 7.02 13.56 -9.53
CA LEU A 133 5.56 13.46 -9.60
C LEU A 133 4.87 13.75 -8.24
N LEU A 134 5.49 13.39 -7.13
CA LEU A 134 4.94 13.69 -5.80
C LEU A 134 4.89 15.19 -5.50
N PHE A 135 5.83 15.96 -6.05
CA PHE A 135 5.94 17.39 -5.78
C PHE A 135 5.24 18.28 -6.80
N ARG A 136 4.95 17.80 -8.02
CA ARG A 136 4.50 18.63 -9.14
C ARG A 136 3.12 18.33 -9.71
N LEU A 137 2.33 17.43 -9.15
CA LEU A 137 1.00 17.20 -9.69
C LEU A 137 -0.02 18.19 -9.10
N PRO A 138 -0.43 19.23 -9.86
CA PRO A 138 -1.78 19.70 -9.74
C PRO A 138 -2.69 18.59 -10.29
N PHE A 139 -3.52 17.98 -9.46
CA PHE A 139 -4.66 17.25 -9.93
C PHE A 139 -5.58 18.26 -10.61
N ARG A 140 -5.47 18.43 -11.92
CA ARG A 140 -6.55 18.97 -12.72
C ARG A 140 -7.49 17.81 -13.00
N ASP A 141 -8.71 17.98 -12.52
CA ASP A 141 -9.82 17.10 -12.79
C ASP A 141 -9.89 16.81 -14.28
N SER A 142 -9.74 15.56 -14.66
CA SER A 142 -10.30 15.08 -15.91
C SER A 142 -11.68 14.53 -15.57
N VAL A 143 -12.68 15.35 -15.90
CA VAL A 143 -14.09 14.97 -16.04
C VAL A 143 -14.22 13.81 -17.01
#